data_acdb17b630aadbf5eaa0cdd88de14ae4
#
_entry.id   acdb17b630aadbf5eaa0cdd88de14ae4
#
_cell.length_a   1.000
_cell.length_b   1.000
_cell.length_c   1.000
_cell.angle_alpha   90.00
_cell.angle_beta   90.00
_cell.angle_gamma   90.00
#
_symmetry.space_group_name_H-M   'P 1'
#
loop_
_entity.id
_entity.type
_entity.pdbx_description
1 polymer ?
#
loop_
_entity_poly.entity_id
_entity_poly.type
_entity_poly.pdbx_seq_one_letter_code
_entity_poly.pdbx_strand_id
1 'polypeptide(L)'
;GRWSIDAAFKRAGLRPEIVITAMDADIIKTYVDLGLGVGILASIAMEEDQPGRLRAVDARHLFSINTTSVAVRRGGLLRGYAYDFIQTFASHLTRDVVEAAQAAPSDTEQAPL
;
A
#
# COMPACT_ATOMS: atom_id res chain seq x y z
N GLY A 1 -4.41 2.43 3.32
CA GLY A 1 -5.52 2.75 2.52
C GLY A 1 -6.48 3.78 3.12
N ARG A 2 -7.73 3.44 3.22
CA ARG A 2 -8.84 4.34 3.59
C ARG A 2 -8.60 5.09 4.88
N TRP A 3 -8.19 4.40 5.94
CA TRP A 3 -7.94 5.01 7.25
C TRP A 3 -6.92 6.16 7.19
N SER A 4 -5.87 6.05 6.40
CA SER A 4 -4.85 7.10 6.24
C SER A 4 -5.44 8.34 5.56
N ILE A 5 -6.32 8.15 4.58
CA ILE A 5 -7.02 9.23 3.88
C ILE A 5 -7.96 9.96 4.83
N ASP A 6 -8.80 9.22 5.54
CA ASP A 6 -9.76 9.79 6.51
C ASP A 6 -9.03 10.57 7.62
N ALA A 7 -7.91 10.04 8.11
CA ALA A 7 -7.08 10.71 9.11
C ALA A 7 -6.47 12.02 8.58
N ALA A 8 -6.06 12.08 7.31
CA ALA A 8 -5.51 13.28 6.69
C ALA A 8 -6.58 14.38 6.60
N PHE A 9 -7.77 14.06 6.11
CA PHE A 9 -8.88 15.01 6.07
C PHE A 9 -9.28 15.51 7.45
N LYS A 10 -9.34 14.61 8.44
CA LYS A 10 -9.64 14.97 9.83
C LYS A 10 -8.62 15.93 10.42
N ARG A 11 -7.31 15.67 10.19
CA ARG A 11 -6.24 16.58 10.66
C ARG A 11 -6.34 17.97 10.02
N ALA A 12 -6.75 18.02 8.75
CA ALA A 12 -6.94 19.28 8.03
C ALA A 12 -8.26 20.01 8.39
N GLY A 13 -9.11 19.41 9.23
CA GLY A 13 -10.43 19.97 9.56
C GLY A 13 -11.42 19.95 8.38
N LEU A 14 -11.13 19.11 7.37
CA LEU A 14 -11.93 19.01 6.15
C LEU A 14 -12.88 17.80 6.22
N ARG A 15 -14.03 17.94 5.58
CA ARG A 15 -15.00 16.86 5.39
C ARG A 15 -15.23 16.65 3.90
N PRO A 16 -14.59 15.64 3.28
CA PRO A 16 -14.81 15.36 1.87
C PRO A 16 -16.21 14.77 1.67
N GLU A 17 -16.85 15.16 0.57
CA GLU A 17 -18.04 14.46 0.08
C GLU A 17 -17.57 13.20 -0.64
N ILE A 18 -17.91 12.04 -0.07
CA ILE A 18 -17.50 10.75 -0.63
C ILE A 18 -18.62 10.23 -1.51
N VAL A 19 -18.41 10.33 -2.81
CA VAL A 19 -19.37 9.89 -3.83
C VAL A 19 -19.36 8.37 -3.95
N ILE A 20 -18.15 7.75 -3.95
CA ILE A 20 -17.99 6.30 -4.09
C ILE A 20 -16.75 5.82 -3.33
N THR A 21 -16.80 4.59 -2.88
CA THR A 21 -15.63 3.86 -2.36
C THR A 21 -15.48 2.56 -3.13
N ALA A 22 -14.27 2.28 -3.58
CA ALA A 22 -13.96 1.04 -4.26
C ALA A 22 -12.68 0.41 -3.68
N MET A 23 -12.57 -0.89 -3.77
CA MET A 23 -11.37 -1.64 -3.35
C MET A 23 -10.33 -1.69 -4.47
N ASP A 24 -10.76 -1.45 -5.70
CA ASP A 24 -9.95 -1.53 -6.91
C ASP A 24 -9.65 -0.15 -7.46
N ALA A 25 -8.38 0.10 -7.77
CA ALA A 25 -7.90 1.37 -8.32
C ALA A 25 -8.46 1.65 -9.72
N ASP A 26 -8.67 0.62 -10.55
CA ASP A 26 -9.17 0.78 -11.92
C ASP A 26 -10.63 1.23 -11.93
N ILE A 27 -11.41 0.77 -10.97
CA ILE A 27 -12.78 1.24 -10.76
C ILE A 27 -12.76 2.74 -10.42
N ILE A 28 -11.88 3.16 -9.49
CA ILE A 28 -11.77 4.58 -9.13
C ILE A 28 -11.35 5.40 -10.35
N LYS A 29 -10.34 4.96 -11.11
CA LYS A 29 -9.90 5.65 -12.35
C LYS A 29 -11.05 5.80 -13.33
N THR A 30 -11.83 4.76 -13.54
CA THR A 30 -12.99 4.78 -14.45
C THR A 30 -14.01 5.85 -14.04
N TYR A 31 -14.37 5.91 -12.77
CA TYR A 31 -15.34 6.89 -12.29
C TYR A 31 -14.82 8.33 -12.34
N VAL A 32 -13.52 8.54 -12.09
CA VAL A 32 -12.89 9.85 -12.26
C VAL A 32 -12.89 10.27 -13.73
N ASP A 33 -12.58 9.36 -14.65
CA ASP A 33 -12.62 9.66 -16.09
C ASP A 33 -14.04 9.99 -16.59
N LEU A 34 -15.05 9.39 -15.97
CA LEU A 34 -16.48 9.74 -16.20
C LEU A 34 -16.89 11.08 -15.57
N GLY A 35 -16.02 11.72 -14.82
CA GLY A 35 -16.27 13.06 -14.25
C GLY A 35 -16.99 13.06 -12.90
N LEU A 36 -16.99 11.94 -12.16
CA LEU A 36 -17.64 11.88 -10.84
C LEU A 36 -16.88 12.66 -9.75
N GLY A 37 -15.65 13.05 -9.99
CA GLY A 37 -14.86 13.81 -9.02
C GLY A 37 -13.37 13.53 -9.08
N VAL A 38 -12.72 13.54 -7.92
CA VAL A 38 -11.28 13.31 -7.75
C VAL A 38 -11.07 11.96 -7.03
N GLY A 39 -10.16 11.15 -7.53
CA GLY A 39 -9.76 9.88 -6.90
C GLY A 39 -8.46 10.02 -6.12
N ILE A 40 -8.35 9.33 -5.00
CA ILE A 40 -7.10 9.21 -4.23
C ILE A 40 -6.63 7.76 -4.34
N LEU A 41 -5.47 7.56 -4.94
CA LEU A 41 -4.91 6.26 -5.26
C LEU A 41 -3.45 6.17 -4.80
N ALA A 42 -2.95 4.95 -4.64
CA ALA A 42 -1.52 4.74 -4.53
C ALA A 42 -0.84 5.04 -5.86
N SER A 43 0.35 5.66 -5.83
CA SER A 43 1.08 6.04 -7.05
C SER A 43 1.38 4.86 -7.98
N ILE A 44 1.58 3.66 -7.42
CA ILE A 44 1.80 2.43 -8.20
C ILE A 44 0.60 2.05 -9.10
N ALA A 45 -0.60 2.55 -8.80
CA ALA A 45 -1.78 2.30 -9.63
C ALA A 45 -1.88 3.25 -10.83
N MET A 46 -0.98 4.22 -10.94
CA MET A 46 -0.92 5.15 -12.07
C MET A 46 0.21 4.73 -13.00
N GLU A 47 -0.10 4.55 -14.27
CA GLU A 47 0.88 4.32 -15.33
C GLU A 47 1.43 5.65 -15.81
N GLU A 48 2.67 5.67 -16.34
CA GLU A 48 3.28 6.90 -16.85
C GLU A 48 2.48 7.47 -18.04
N ASP A 49 1.95 6.59 -18.90
CA ASP A 49 1.12 6.94 -20.06
C ASP A 49 -0.34 6.50 -19.83
N GLN A 50 -1.04 7.15 -18.91
CA GLN A 50 -2.45 6.87 -18.69
C GLN A 50 -3.29 7.23 -19.91
N PRO A 51 -4.03 6.28 -20.49
CA PRO A 51 -4.97 6.58 -21.55
C PRO A 51 -6.14 7.42 -20.99
N GLY A 52 -6.70 8.29 -21.85
CA GLY A 52 -7.87 9.06 -21.48
C GLY A 52 -7.55 10.47 -20.94
N ARG A 53 -8.49 11.03 -20.16
CA ARG A 53 -8.44 12.41 -19.64
C ARG A 53 -7.87 12.51 -18.25
N LEU A 54 -7.46 11.39 -17.64
CA LEU A 54 -6.92 11.38 -16.29
C LEU A 54 -5.61 12.17 -16.19
N ARG A 55 -5.45 12.86 -15.09
CA ARG A 55 -4.22 13.55 -14.71
C ARG A 55 -3.88 13.22 -13.27
N ALA A 56 -2.64 12.82 -13.04
CA ALA A 56 -2.13 12.58 -11.70
C ALA A 56 -1.52 13.86 -11.10
N VAL A 57 -1.85 14.13 -9.86
CA VAL A 57 -1.25 15.20 -9.05
C VAL A 57 -0.57 14.55 -7.86
N ASP A 58 0.69 14.88 -7.61
CA ASP A 58 1.42 14.36 -6.46
C ASP A 58 0.86 14.93 -5.16
N ALA A 59 0.30 14.06 -4.35
CA ALA A 59 -0.29 14.37 -3.05
C ALA A 59 0.43 13.65 -1.89
N ARG A 60 1.64 13.10 -2.10
CA ARG A 60 2.39 12.35 -1.08
C ARG A 60 2.60 13.13 0.21
N HIS A 61 2.80 14.44 0.12
CA HIS A 61 3.00 15.33 1.28
C HIS A 61 1.77 15.47 2.18
N LEU A 62 0.58 15.10 1.71
CA LEU A 62 -0.68 15.17 2.46
C LEU A 62 -0.96 13.93 3.31
N PHE A 63 -0.32 12.81 3.00
CA PHE A 63 -0.62 11.51 3.59
C PHE A 63 0.58 10.91 4.30
N SER A 64 0.31 10.08 5.30
CA SER A 64 1.36 9.27 5.93
C SER A 64 1.89 8.22 4.94
N ILE A 65 3.17 7.88 5.06
CA ILE A 65 3.78 6.82 4.27
C ILE A 65 3.09 5.49 4.57
N ASN A 66 2.67 4.80 3.51
CA ASN A 66 2.18 3.43 3.61
C ASN A 66 3.35 2.47 3.44
N THR A 67 3.52 1.58 4.41
CA THR A 67 4.49 0.49 4.32
C THR A 67 3.77 -0.80 3.94
N THR A 68 4.21 -1.43 2.86
CA THR A 68 3.78 -2.79 2.50
C THR A 68 4.82 -3.76 3.03
N SER A 69 4.38 -4.79 3.72
CA SER A 69 5.25 -5.80 4.32
C SER A 69 4.97 -7.18 3.73
N VAL A 70 6.02 -7.95 3.54
CA VAL A 70 5.88 -9.38 3.24
C VAL A 70 5.81 -10.14 4.55
N ALA A 71 4.70 -10.85 4.78
CA ALA A 71 4.54 -11.69 5.96
C ALA A 71 4.91 -13.13 5.63
N VAL A 72 5.77 -13.72 6.43
CA VAL A 72 6.17 -15.12 6.34
C VAL A 72 5.89 -15.85 7.64
N ARG A 73 5.53 -17.13 7.54
CA ARG A 73 5.27 -17.92 8.75
C ARG A 73 6.58 -18.21 9.47
N ARG A 74 6.61 -17.92 10.76
CA ARG A 74 7.75 -18.25 11.63
C ARG A 74 7.97 -19.75 11.69
N GLY A 75 9.24 -20.18 11.62
CA GLY A 75 9.61 -21.59 11.62
C GLY A 75 9.02 -22.41 10.46
N GLY A 76 8.40 -21.75 9.50
CA GLY A 76 7.91 -22.38 8.29
C GLY A 76 9.05 -22.62 7.30
N LEU A 77 8.98 -23.73 6.57
CA LEU A 77 9.88 -24.02 5.48
C LEU A 77 9.36 -23.30 4.22
N LEU A 78 10.12 -22.33 3.70
CA LEU A 78 9.88 -21.75 2.39
C LEU A 78 10.62 -22.54 1.32
N ARG A 79 9.96 -22.80 0.21
CA ARG A 79 10.60 -23.41 -0.96
C ARG A 79 11.40 -22.36 -1.73
N GLY A 80 12.43 -22.79 -2.49
CA GLY A 80 13.32 -21.91 -3.23
C GLY A 80 12.57 -20.84 -4.07
N TYR A 81 11.56 -21.27 -4.84
CA TYR A 81 10.76 -20.36 -5.66
C TYR A 81 10.04 -19.25 -4.86
N ALA A 82 9.75 -19.48 -3.58
CA ALA A 82 9.13 -18.46 -2.73
C ALA A 82 10.13 -17.33 -2.39
N TYR A 83 11.39 -17.69 -2.15
CA TYR A 83 12.46 -16.69 -1.98
C TYR A 83 12.68 -15.90 -3.27
N ASP A 84 12.73 -16.59 -4.41
CA ASP A 84 12.89 -15.94 -5.72
C ASP A 84 11.75 -14.97 -6.02
N PHE A 85 10.50 -15.36 -5.69
CA PHE A 85 9.33 -14.50 -5.82
C PHE A 85 9.44 -13.26 -4.92
N ILE A 86 9.78 -13.44 -3.64
CA ILE A 86 9.93 -12.33 -2.68
C ILE A 86 11.01 -11.36 -3.17
N GLN A 87 12.14 -11.87 -3.62
CA GLN A 87 13.26 -11.06 -4.10
C GLN A 87 12.93 -10.34 -5.43
N THR A 88 12.15 -10.96 -6.30
CA THR A 88 11.64 -10.32 -7.52
C THR A 88 10.67 -9.18 -7.19
N PHE A 89 9.81 -9.38 -6.19
CA PHE A 89 8.87 -8.37 -5.71
C PHE A 89 9.57 -7.21 -5.01
N ALA A 90 10.59 -7.49 -4.20
CA ALA A 90 11.36 -6.51 -3.44
C ALA A 90 12.84 -6.95 -3.37
N SER A 91 13.68 -6.43 -4.24
CA SER A 91 15.06 -6.87 -4.46
C SER A 91 15.95 -6.84 -3.21
N HIS A 92 15.63 -5.98 -2.23
CA HIS A 92 16.34 -5.90 -0.94
C HIS A 92 15.97 -7.02 0.03
N LEU A 93 14.87 -7.75 -0.20
CA LEU A 93 14.45 -8.89 0.61
C LEU A 93 15.12 -10.16 0.11
N THR A 94 16.43 -10.24 0.31
CA THR A 94 17.22 -11.42 -0.01
C THR A 94 16.82 -12.62 0.85
N ARG A 95 17.25 -13.81 0.46
CA ARG A 95 17.00 -15.06 1.21
C ARG A 95 17.46 -14.92 2.66
N ASP A 96 18.65 -14.39 2.89
CA ASP A 96 19.23 -14.24 4.24
C ASP A 96 18.37 -13.30 5.11
N VAL A 97 17.85 -12.21 4.53
CA VAL A 97 16.95 -11.28 5.23
C VAL A 97 15.64 -11.96 5.61
N VAL A 98 15.07 -12.78 4.72
CA VAL A 98 13.83 -13.51 5.00
C VAL A 98 14.04 -14.59 6.05
N GLU A 99 15.13 -15.35 5.98
CA GLU A 99 15.50 -16.37 6.96
C GLU A 99 15.75 -15.75 8.35
N ALA A 100 16.45 -14.62 8.41
CA ALA A 100 16.65 -13.89 9.66
C ALA A 100 15.32 -13.41 10.27
N ALA A 101 14.39 -12.91 9.45
CA ALA A 101 13.07 -12.50 9.90
C ALA A 101 12.23 -13.69 10.43
N GLN A 102 12.36 -14.88 9.80
CA GLN A 102 11.69 -16.08 10.28
C GLN A 102 12.24 -16.60 11.63
N ALA A 103 13.52 -16.36 11.89
CA ALA A 103 14.20 -16.78 13.11
C ALA A 103 14.05 -15.76 14.26
N ALA A 104 13.65 -14.52 13.98
CA ALA A 104 13.53 -13.46 14.98
C ALA A 104 12.47 -13.80 16.05
N PRO A 105 12.71 -13.49 17.35
CA PRO A 105 11.72 -13.65 18.40
C PRO A 105 10.51 -12.71 18.15
N SER A 106 9.34 -13.04 18.71
CA SER A 106 8.15 -12.19 18.57
C SER A 106 8.30 -10.91 19.39
N ASP A 107 8.05 -9.76 18.80
CA ASP A 107 7.94 -8.47 19.51
C ASP A 107 6.80 -8.42 20.55
N THR A 108 5.99 -9.49 20.64
CA THR A 108 4.86 -9.57 21.56
C THR A 108 5.26 -9.91 23.00
N GLU A 109 6.54 -10.18 23.26
CA GLU A 109 7.00 -10.58 24.61
C GLU A 109 7.65 -9.43 25.41
N GLN A 110 7.52 -8.20 24.97
CA GLN A 110 8.01 -7.00 25.68
C GLN A 110 6.92 -5.96 25.89
N ALA A 111 5.76 -6.34 26.42
CA ALA A 111 4.91 -5.40 27.13
C ALA A 111 5.09 -5.71 28.65
N PRO A 112 5.81 -4.88 29.42
CA PRO A 112 5.77 -4.99 30.86
C PRO A 112 4.36 -4.65 31.33
N LEU A 113 3.85 -5.46 32.24
CA LEU A 113 2.63 -5.22 33.02
C LEU A 113 2.69 -3.88 33.78
#